data_7701bce3bd755cab3028946a9dbb1b4e
#
_entry.id   7701bce3bd755cab3028946a9dbb1b4e
#
_cell.length_a   1.000
_cell.length_b   1.000
_cell.length_c   1.000
_cell.angle_alpha   90.00
_cell.angle_beta   90.00
_cell.angle_gamma   90.00
#
_symmetry.space_group_name_H-M   'P 1'
#
loop_
_entity.id
_entity.type
_entity.pdbx_description
1 polymer ?
#
loop_
_entity_poly.entity_id
_entity_poly.type
_entity_poly.pdbx_seq_one_letter_code
_entity_poly.pdbx_strand_id
1 'polypeptide(L)'
;PDGSKPTHTSLNHHSNEAIFLYRLAASLGEERYALVADRMVRGIDQTVSRWIRPDGNLHYSLSPAGVGGGADYPYLTYNDLAELQRLYIKRFGSPDAAIQTLAQTKLNWMQKNHVVILY
;
A
#
# COMPACT_ATOMS: atom_id res chain seq x y z
N PRO A 1 4.68 -20.47 0.44
CA PRO A 1 4.56 -20.73 1.87
C PRO A 1 3.82 -22.03 2.11
N ASP A 2 4.15 -22.70 3.16
CA ASP A 2 3.56 -24.00 3.45
C ASP A 2 2.21 -23.91 4.15
N GLY A 3 1.68 -22.74 4.36
CA GLY A 3 0.38 -22.53 5.01
C GLY A 3 0.31 -22.90 6.48
N SER A 4 1.30 -23.58 7.02
CA SER A 4 1.35 -23.95 8.44
C SER A 4 1.95 -22.86 9.32
N LYS A 5 2.66 -21.90 8.72
CA LYS A 5 3.29 -20.77 9.43
C LYS A 5 2.54 -19.50 9.16
N PRO A 6 2.30 -18.66 10.19
CA PRO A 6 1.74 -17.33 9.98
C PRO A 6 2.68 -16.53 9.09
N THR A 7 2.12 -15.85 8.10
CA THR A 7 2.87 -14.92 7.26
C THR A 7 2.41 -13.50 7.57
N HIS A 8 3.31 -12.56 7.40
CA HIS A 8 2.95 -11.15 7.50
C HIS A 8 2.77 -10.56 6.10
N THR A 9 2.00 -9.49 6.02
CA THR A 9 1.83 -8.71 4.79
C THR A 9 2.58 -7.40 4.96
N SER A 10 3.51 -7.12 4.05
CA SER A 10 4.19 -5.84 4.03
C SER A 10 3.43 -4.89 3.10
N LEU A 11 3.24 -3.65 3.55
CA LEU A 11 2.44 -2.68 2.80
C LEU A 11 3.08 -2.35 1.44
N ASN A 12 4.39 -2.18 1.39
CA ASN A 12 5.05 -1.87 0.13
C ASN A 12 4.99 -3.03 -0.86
N HIS A 13 5.14 -4.28 -0.40
CA HIS A 13 5.01 -5.44 -1.29
C HIS A 13 3.58 -5.59 -1.79
N HIS A 14 2.60 -5.43 -0.91
CA HIS A 14 1.18 -5.50 -1.27
C HIS A 14 0.84 -4.43 -2.32
N SER A 15 1.30 -3.21 -2.11
CA SER A 15 1.09 -2.11 -3.05
C SER A 15 1.78 -2.38 -4.39
N ASN A 16 3.00 -2.89 -4.38
CA ASN A 16 3.73 -3.23 -5.60
C ASN A 16 3.09 -4.35 -6.39
N GLU A 17 2.53 -5.35 -5.72
CA GLU A 17 1.79 -6.41 -6.40
C GLU A 17 0.53 -5.86 -7.08
N ALA A 18 -0.21 -5.00 -6.41
CA ALA A 18 -1.38 -4.36 -7.00
C ALA A 18 -0.99 -3.50 -8.21
N ILE A 19 0.09 -2.72 -8.09
CA ILE A 19 0.64 -1.92 -9.20
C ILE A 19 0.98 -2.83 -10.40
N PHE A 20 1.70 -3.91 -10.14
CA PHE A 20 2.09 -4.86 -11.18
C PHE A 20 0.86 -5.43 -11.89
N LEU A 21 -0.16 -5.82 -11.13
CA LEU A 21 -1.37 -6.41 -11.69
C LEU A 21 -2.17 -5.41 -12.53
N TYR A 22 -2.27 -4.14 -12.10
CA TYR A 22 -2.91 -3.11 -12.90
C TYR A 22 -2.16 -2.88 -14.21
N ARG A 23 -0.84 -2.82 -14.16
CA ARG A 23 -0.01 -2.66 -15.35
C ARG A 23 -0.11 -3.85 -16.29
N LEU A 24 -0.13 -5.06 -15.73
CA LEU A 24 -0.27 -6.28 -16.50
C LEU A 24 -1.63 -6.32 -17.20
N ALA A 25 -2.70 -5.96 -16.51
CA ALA A 25 -4.04 -5.89 -17.07
C ALA A 25 -4.08 -4.94 -18.27
N ALA A 26 -3.49 -3.75 -18.13
CA ALA A 26 -3.44 -2.77 -19.21
C ALA A 26 -2.60 -3.26 -20.39
N SER A 27 -1.44 -3.87 -20.11
CA SER A 27 -0.51 -4.34 -21.13
C SER A 27 -1.08 -5.50 -21.96
N LEU A 28 -1.81 -6.42 -21.31
CA LEU A 28 -2.39 -7.60 -21.96
C LEU A 28 -3.84 -7.39 -22.41
N GLY A 29 -4.47 -6.30 -22.02
CA GLY A 29 -5.90 -6.12 -22.27
C GLY A 29 -6.77 -7.11 -21.49
N GLU A 30 -6.32 -7.56 -20.31
CA GLU A 30 -6.96 -8.62 -19.53
C GLU A 30 -7.49 -8.09 -18.20
N GLU A 31 -8.79 -7.84 -18.14
CA GLU A 31 -9.47 -7.27 -16.96
C GLU A 31 -9.31 -8.13 -15.68
N ARG A 32 -9.13 -9.45 -15.82
CA ARG A 32 -9.02 -10.35 -14.66
C ARG A 32 -7.89 -9.95 -13.70
N TYR A 33 -6.79 -9.42 -14.21
CA TYR A 33 -5.67 -8.99 -13.37
C TYR A 33 -6.02 -7.71 -12.60
N ALA A 34 -6.74 -6.79 -13.23
CA ALA A 34 -7.21 -5.58 -12.55
C ALA A 34 -8.21 -5.90 -11.44
N LEU A 35 -9.06 -6.92 -11.62
CA LEU A 35 -9.99 -7.34 -10.58
C LEU A 35 -9.27 -7.90 -9.34
N VAL A 36 -8.14 -8.60 -9.54
CA VAL A 36 -7.31 -9.05 -8.43
C VAL A 36 -6.70 -7.85 -7.70
N ALA A 37 -6.16 -6.88 -8.46
CA ALA A 37 -5.63 -5.65 -7.87
C ALA A 37 -6.69 -4.88 -7.08
N ASP A 38 -7.92 -4.81 -7.60
CA ASP A 38 -9.04 -4.17 -6.88
C ASP A 38 -9.28 -4.83 -5.51
N ARG A 39 -9.19 -6.15 -5.44
CA ARG A 39 -9.34 -6.88 -4.17
C ARG A 39 -8.19 -6.57 -3.21
N MET A 40 -6.97 -6.39 -3.74
CA MET A 40 -5.83 -6.01 -2.91
C MET A 40 -6.00 -4.59 -2.34
N VAL A 41 -6.54 -3.67 -3.13
CA VAL A 41 -6.87 -2.32 -2.63
C VAL A 41 -7.94 -2.39 -1.55
N ARG A 42 -8.97 -3.22 -1.73
CA ARG A 42 -9.98 -3.41 -0.68
C ARG A 42 -9.38 -3.95 0.62
N GLY A 43 -8.35 -4.78 0.52
CA GLY A 43 -7.60 -5.22 1.70
C GLY A 43 -6.94 -4.06 2.46
N ILE A 44 -6.41 -3.09 1.73
CA ILE A 44 -5.86 -1.86 2.32
C ILE A 44 -7.00 -1.06 2.98
N ASP A 45 -8.13 -0.91 2.30
CA ASP A 45 -9.30 -0.17 2.81
C ASP A 45 -9.77 -0.74 4.15
N GLN A 46 -9.77 -2.07 4.27
CA GLN A 46 -10.24 -2.76 5.46
C GLN A 46 -9.28 -2.69 6.64
N THR A 47 -8.01 -2.36 6.40
CA THR A 47 -6.96 -2.40 7.41
C THR A 47 -6.28 -1.05 7.65
N VAL A 48 -6.78 0.02 7.06
CA VAL A 48 -6.09 1.32 7.02
C VAL A 48 -5.60 1.77 8.40
N SER A 49 -6.46 1.72 9.42
CA SER A 49 -6.10 2.20 10.76
C SER A 49 -5.03 1.35 11.44
N ARG A 50 -4.90 0.08 11.05
CA ARG A 50 -3.93 -0.84 11.64
C ARG A 50 -2.51 -0.58 11.14
N TRP A 51 -2.36 0.11 10.02
CA TRP A 51 -1.06 0.45 9.47
C TRP A 51 -0.41 1.65 10.12
N ILE A 52 -1.18 2.50 10.82
CA ILE A 52 -0.72 3.79 11.34
C ILE A 52 -0.16 3.60 12.74
N ARG A 53 1.10 4.01 12.94
CA ARG A 53 1.79 3.97 14.21
C ARG A 53 1.46 5.22 15.05
N PRO A 54 1.59 5.12 16.40
CA PRO A 54 1.36 6.30 17.26
C PRO A 54 2.26 7.50 16.94
N ASP A 55 3.46 7.26 16.37
CA ASP A 55 4.39 8.33 16.01
C ASP A 55 4.07 8.98 14.65
N GLY A 56 3.01 8.54 13.98
CA GLY A 56 2.61 9.06 12.67
C GLY A 56 3.29 8.38 11.49
N ASN A 57 4.24 7.46 11.73
CA ASN A 57 4.79 6.62 10.67
C ASN A 57 3.85 5.44 10.42
N LEU A 58 4.16 4.60 9.46
CA LEU A 58 3.43 3.38 9.16
C LEU A 58 4.17 2.16 9.71
N HIS A 59 3.44 1.09 9.98
CA HIS A 59 4.03 -0.21 10.24
C HIS A 59 4.56 -0.79 8.92
N TYR A 60 5.71 -1.48 8.99
CA TYR A 60 6.25 -2.19 7.84
C TYR A 60 5.32 -3.32 7.40
N SER A 61 4.74 -4.04 8.35
CA SER A 61 3.94 -5.23 8.08
C SER A 61 2.79 -5.37 9.07
N LEU A 62 1.80 -6.18 8.69
CA LEU A 62 0.75 -6.67 9.60
C LEU A 62 0.81 -8.18 9.63
N SER A 63 0.68 -8.76 10.84
CA SER A 63 0.51 -10.21 11.00
C SER A 63 -0.90 -10.62 10.59
N PRO A 64 -1.18 -11.94 10.44
CA PRO A 64 -2.55 -12.40 10.17
C PRO A 64 -3.56 -11.96 11.23
N ALA A 65 -3.12 -11.74 12.48
CA ALA A 65 -3.97 -11.21 13.55
C ALA A 65 -4.13 -9.68 13.49
N GLY A 66 -3.52 -9.01 12.50
CA GLY A 66 -3.61 -7.56 12.34
C GLY A 66 -2.69 -6.77 13.27
N VAL A 67 -1.65 -7.41 13.80
CA VAL A 67 -0.66 -6.75 14.68
C VAL A 67 0.44 -6.15 13.85
N GLY A 68 0.73 -4.87 14.04
CA GLY A 68 1.78 -4.16 13.32
C GLY A 68 3.18 -4.62 13.71
N GLY A 69 4.06 -4.76 12.73
CA GLY A 69 5.44 -5.18 12.88
C GLY A 69 6.41 -4.19 12.28
N GLY A 70 7.27 -3.61 13.15
CA GLY A 70 8.34 -2.73 12.74
C GLY A 70 7.90 -1.39 12.15
N ALA A 71 8.86 -0.49 11.98
CA ALA A 71 8.65 0.77 11.30
C ALA A 71 8.92 0.61 9.81
N ASP A 72 8.17 1.33 9.00
CA ASP A 72 8.30 1.33 7.56
C ASP A 72 9.61 1.99 7.10
N TYR A 73 9.96 1.76 5.84
CA TYR A 73 11.07 2.45 5.16
C TYR A 73 10.86 3.98 5.17
N PRO A 74 11.94 4.78 5.06
CA PRO A 74 11.79 6.23 5.12
C PRO A 74 10.86 6.82 4.06
N TYR A 75 10.89 6.35 2.80
CA TYR A 75 10.07 6.93 1.73
C TYR A 75 9.56 5.95 0.67
N LEU A 76 10.07 4.72 0.61
CA LEU A 76 9.73 3.78 -0.47
C LEU A 76 8.22 3.47 -0.49
N THR A 77 7.63 3.22 0.65
CA THR A 77 6.20 2.91 0.75
C THR A 77 5.35 4.10 0.31
N TYR A 78 5.79 5.33 0.62
CA TYR A 78 5.10 6.53 0.12
C TYR A 78 5.07 6.55 -1.40
N ASN A 79 6.21 6.31 -2.05
CA ASN A 79 6.29 6.28 -3.51
C ASN A 79 5.37 5.19 -4.09
N ASP A 80 5.33 4.02 -3.46
CA ASP A 80 4.46 2.92 -3.91
C ASP A 80 2.98 3.27 -3.75
N LEU A 81 2.60 3.86 -2.62
CA LEU A 81 1.22 4.29 -2.39
C LEU A 81 0.80 5.38 -3.38
N ALA A 82 1.69 6.33 -3.68
CA ALA A 82 1.42 7.38 -4.65
C ALA A 82 1.20 6.81 -6.06
N GLU A 83 2.02 5.85 -6.47
CA GLU A 83 1.87 5.20 -7.77
C GLU A 83 0.60 4.34 -7.83
N LEU A 84 0.31 3.59 -6.77
CA LEU A 84 -0.93 2.81 -6.69
C LEU A 84 -2.15 3.72 -6.80
N GLN A 85 -2.13 4.86 -6.11
CA GLN A 85 -3.22 5.83 -6.18
C GLN A 85 -3.39 6.39 -7.59
N ARG A 86 -2.28 6.69 -8.28
CA ARG A 86 -2.32 7.18 -9.65
C ARG A 86 -3.01 6.17 -10.57
N LEU A 87 -2.68 4.89 -10.45
CA LEU A 87 -3.29 3.83 -11.25
C LEU A 87 -4.77 3.63 -10.88
N TYR A 88 -5.10 3.74 -9.60
CA TYR A 88 -6.47 3.64 -9.12
C TYR A 88 -7.33 4.77 -9.69
N ILE A 89 -6.84 6.02 -9.64
CA ILE A 89 -7.53 7.17 -10.23
C ILE A 89 -7.74 6.97 -11.73
N LYS A 90 -6.72 6.48 -12.42
CA LYS A 90 -6.83 6.21 -13.87
C LYS A 90 -7.92 5.19 -14.18
N ARG A 91 -8.10 4.21 -13.30
CA ARG A 91 -9.11 3.16 -13.46
C ARG A 91 -10.52 3.61 -13.08
N PHE A 92 -10.67 4.33 -11.96
CA PHE A 92 -11.96 4.64 -11.38
C PHE A 92 -12.36 6.12 -11.46
N GLY A 93 -11.44 7.01 -11.81
CA GLY A 93 -11.72 8.44 -11.96
C GLY A 93 -11.66 9.23 -10.65
N SER A 94 -11.43 8.58 -9.52
CA SER A 94 -11.32 9.24 -8.21
C SER A 94 -10.37 8.46 -7.30
N PRO A 95 -9.76 9.13 -6.28
CA PRO A 95 -8.81 8.47 -5.40
C PRO A 95 -9.50 7.49 -4.44
N ASP A 96 -8.76 6.46 -4.04
CA ASP A 96 -9.15 5.58 -2.96
C ASP A 96 -8.86 6.27 -1.62
N ALA A 97 -9.86 6.30 -0.72
CA ALA A 97 -9.76 7.05 0.53
C ALA A 97 -8.69 6.48 1.47
N ALA A 98 -8.55 5.16 1.57
CA ALA A 98 -7.57 4.53 2.44
C ALA A 98 -6.15 4.76 1.94
N ILE A 99 -5.91 4.60 0.64
CA ILE A 99 -4.59 4.91 0.04
C ILE A 99 -4.24 6.36 0.29
N GLN A 100 -5.20 7.28 0.11
CA GLN A 100 -5.00 8.70 0.35
C GLN A 100 -4.60 8.96 1.81
N THR A 101 -5.31 8.34 2.76
CA THR A 101 -5.02 8.48 4.18
C THR A 101 -3.61 7.99 4.51
N LEU A 102 -3.23 6.81 4.03
CA LEU A 102 -1.91 6.24 4.30
C LEU A 102 -0.79 7.07 3.67
N ALA A 103 -0.97 7.50 2.43
CA ALA A 103 0.00 8.33 1.74
C ALA A 103 0.18 9.68 2.46
N GLN A 104 -0.92 10.32 2.84
CA GLN A 104 -0.85 11.61 3.54
C GLN A 104 -0.24 11.46 4.94
N THR A 105 -0.59 10.42 5.67
CA THR A 105 -0.01 10.11 6.98
C THR A 105 1.51 9.95 6.86
N LYS A 106 1.95 9.18 5.87
CA LYS A 106 3.38 8.96 5.63
C LYS A 106 4.08 10.26 5.23
N LEU A 107 3.47 11.03 4.35
CA LEU A 107 4.05 12.31 3.90
C LEU A 107 4.23 13.27 5.08
N ASN A 108 3.24 13.37 5.95
CA ASN A 108 3.32 14.22 7.15
C ASN A 108 4.47 13.78 8.06
N TRP A 109 4.65 12.48 8.26
CA TRP A 109 5.76 11.94 9.06
C TRP A 109 7.11 12.26 8.40
N MET A 110 7.19 12.10 7.07
CA MET A 110 8.41 12.38 6.30
C MET A 110 8.80 13.86 6.42
N GLN A 111 7.83 14.77 6.29
CA GLN A 111 8.07 16.20 6.42
C GLN A 111 8.54 16.57 7.82
N LYS A 112 7.89 16.02 8.84
CA LYS A 112 8.25 16.24 10.24
C LYS A 112 9.66 15.75 10.57
N ASN A 113 10.09 14.68 9.92
CA ASN A 113 11.39 14.05 10.18
C ASN A 113 12.44 14.39 9.12
N HIS A 114 12.13 15.36 8.25
CA HIS A 114 13.06 15.88 7.22
C HIS A 114 13.59 14.77 6.29
N VAL A 115 12.75 13.82 5.92
CA VAL A 115 13.14 12.74 5.01
C VAL A 115 13.26 13.29 3.60
N VAL A 116 14.38 12.98 2.93
CA VAL A 116 14.60 13.33 1.53
C VAL A 116 14.14 12.17 0.66
N ILE A 117 13.31 12.46 -0.34
CA ILE A 117 12.84 11.45 -1.28
C ILE A 117 13.87 11.33 -2.40
N LEU A 118 14.33 10.11 -2.63
CA LEU A 118 15.22 9.78 -3.75
C LEU A 118 14.42 8.99 -4.80
N TYR A 119 14.45 9.49 -6.03
CA TYR A 119 13.74 8.87 -7.14
C TYR A 119 14.66 7.99 -7.98
#